data_10caef32bf52bed8c95cf3a9195a99ea
#
_entry.id   10caef32bf52bed8c95cf3a9195a99ea
#
_cell.length_a   1.000
_cell.length_b   1.000
_cell.length_c   1.000
_cell.angle_alpha   90.00
_cell.angle_beta   90.00
_cell.angle_gamma   90.00
#
_symmetry.space_group_name_H-M   'P 1'
#
loop_
_entity.id
_entity.type
_entity.pdbx_description
1 polymer ?
#
loop_
_entity_poly.entity_id
_entity_poly.type
_entity_poly.pdbx_seq_one_letter_code
_entity_poly.pdbx_strand_id
1 'polypeptide(L)'
;LQFYENIETSDIQEILIRSANDLISLEAPNYQYVAARLLLFSYRKSVYKGHPDNPPPLIEHVKECIGKGVYDADLVNQYSEEEWSELHDFIDWDRDYLFTYAGLRQVVDKYLVQDRSTGEVFETPQQMYMLISATLFQNYPPESRLDYVKRYYNAISKHRINIPTPVMAGVRTPIRQFASCVLVDIDDTLDSIFSSDMAIGKYVAQRAGIGINAGRIRGINSKIRGGEVQHTGVVPFLKKFEATVRCCTQNGIRGGSATVHFPIWHKEIRDIIVLKNNKGTEDNRVRKLDYSIQLSKLFYERFIENKEITLFSPHDVPDLYESFGTDRFDELYCSY
;
A
#
# COMPACT_ATOMS: atom_id res chain seq x y z
N LEU A 1 -20.96 19.51 27.59
CA LEU A 1 -20.07 20.61 27.18
C LEU A 1 -18.65 20.27 27.62
N GLN A 2 -17.71 20.24 26.66
CA GLN A 2 -16.31 19.87 26.90
C GLN A 2 -15.42 21.12 27.10
N PHE A 3 -16.01 22.31 27.20
CA PHE A 3 -15.28 23.55 27.42
C PHE A 3 -14.93 23.75 28.90
N TYR A 4 -13.71 24.17 29.17
CA TYR A 4 -13.19 24.48 30.49
C TYR A 4 -12.51 25.87 30.49
N GLU A 5 -12.28 26.42 31.66
CA GLU A 5 -11.67 27.74 31.79
C GLU A 5 -10.22 27.74 31.29
N ASN A 6 -9.83 28.75 30.51
CA ASN A 6 -8.53 28.88 29.86
C ASN A 6 -8.21 27.81 28.80
N ILE A 7 -9.24 27.26 28.15
CA ILE A 7 -9.07 26.33 27.04
C ILE A 7 -8.31 26.98 25.88
N GLU A 8 -7.38 26.25 25.27
CA GLU A 8 -6.67 26.73 24.10
C GLU A 8 -7.57 26.69 22.84
N THR A 9 -7.32 27.60 21.88
CA THR A 9 -8.11 27.68 20.64
C THR A 9 -7.98 26.44 19.78
N SER A 10 -6.85 25.75 19.86
CA SER A 10 -6.62 24.42 19.23
C SER A 10 -7.57 23.36 19.76
N ASP A 11 -7.77 23.33 21.09
CA ASP A 11 -8.66 22.37 21.74
C ASP A 11 -10.13 22.65 21.40
N ILE A 12 -10.49 23.94 21.31
CA ILE A 12 -11.84 24.34 20.84
C ILE A 12 -12.09 23.79 19.44
N GLN A 13 -11.11 23.94 18.53
CA GLN A 13 -11.22 23.45 17.17
C GLN A 13 -11.41 21.92 17.14
N GLU A 14 -10.65 21.20 17.95
CA GLU A 14 -10.75 19.73 18.02
C GLU A 14 -12.11 19.28 18.60
N ILE A 15 -12.60 19.96 19.64
CA ILE A 15 -13.92 19.70 20.22
C ILE A 15 -15.02 19.92 19.18
N LEU A 16 -14.94 20.98 18.38
CA LEU A 16 -15.91 21.23 17.32
C LEU A 16 -15.91 20.14 16.25
N ILE A 17 -14.73 19.68 15.83
CA ILE A 17 -14.58 18.60 14.86
C ILE A 17 -15.20 17.31 15.43
N ARG A 18 -14.88 16.94 16.67
CA ARG A 18 -15.43 15.74 17.33
C ARG A 18 -16.93 15.83 17.47
N SER A 19 -17.44 16.96 17.93
CA SER A 19 -18.89 17.17 18.11
C SER A 19 -19.65 17.06 16.80
N ALA A 20 -19.12 17.59 15.70
CA ALA A 20 -19.71 17.44 14.37
C ALA A 20 -19.67 15.98 13.88
N ASN A 21 -18.56 15.27 14.15
CA ASN A 21 -18.43 13.86 13.82
C ASN A 21 -19.42 12.97 14.59
N ASP A 22 -19.64 13.25 15.88
CA ASP A 22 -20.56 12.48 16.73
C ASP A 22 -22.04 12.67 16.33
N LEU A 23 -22.34 13.72 15.57
CA LEU A 23 -23.70 13.99 15.05
C LEU A 23 -23.98 13.30 13.69
N ILE A 24 -22.99 12.61 13.12
CA ILE A 24 -23.21 11.85 11.87
C ILE A 24 -24.13 10.67 12.15
N SER A 25 -25.29 10.65 11.51
CA SER A 25 -26.27 9.56 11.62
C SER A 25 -26.97 9.34 10.30
N LEU A 26 -27.83 8.33 10.22
CA LEU A 26 -28.68 8.08 9.04
C LEU A 26 -29.65 9.23 8.80
N GLU A 27 -30.14 9.87 9.87
CA GLU A 27 -31.06 11.00 9.83
C GLU A 27 -30.35 12.32 9.50
N ALA A 28 -29.07 12.43 9.83
CA ALA A 28 -28.27 13.64 9.64
C ALA A 28 -26.92 13.36 8.95
N PRO A 29 -26.89 12.74 7.76
CA PRO A 29 -25.63 12.31 7.11
C PRO A 29 -24.75 13.48 6.70
N ASN A 30 -25.30 14.68 6.52
CA ASN A 30 -24.55 15.86 6.08
C ASN A 30 -23.56 16.40 7.13
N TYR A 31 -23.66 15.99 8.41
CA TYR A 31 -22.65 16.33 9.40
C TYR A 31 -21.25 15.81 9.03
N GLN A 32 -21.14 14.77 8.19
CA GLN A 32 -19.85 14.33 7.65
C GLN A 32 -19.12 15.42 6.87
N TYR A 33 -19.85 16.31 6.17
CA TYR A 33 -19.25 17.44 5.46
C TYR A 33 -18.97 18.61 6.41
N VAL A 34 -19.76 18.80 7.45
CA VAL A 34 -19.49 19.82 8.49
C VAL A 34 -18.21 19.47 9.23
N ALA A 35 -18.06 18.23 9.69
CA ALA A 35 -16.84 17.75 10.34
C ALA A 35 -15.62 17.85 9.40
N ALA A 36 -15.77 17.51 8.12
CA ALA A 36 -14.71 17.64 7.11
C ALA A 36 -14.26 19.10 6.94
N ARG A 37 -15.18 20.04 6.85
CA ARG A 37 -14.88 21.46 6.67
C ARG A 37 -14.19 22.06 7.89
N LEU A 38 -14.61 21.71 9.10
CA LEU A 38 -13.93 22.11 10.33
C LEU A 38 -12.51 21.56 10.39
N LEU A 39 -12.31 20.31 10.01
CA LEU A 39 -11.00 19.69 9.95
C LEU A 39 -10.11 20.34 8.87
N LEU A 40 -10.65 20.58 7.68
CA LEU A 40 -9.96 21.26 6.58
C LEU A 40 -9.51 22.68 6.98
N PHE A 41 -10.39 23.43 7.64
CA PHE A 41 -10.08 24.76 8.15
C PHE A 41 -8.86 24.73 9.10
N SER A 42 -8.81 23.75 10.01
CA SER A 42 -7.69 23.57 10.93
C SER A 42 -6.37 23.34 10.17
N TYR A 43 -6.37 22.45 9.17
CA TYR A 43 -5.17 22.19 8.36
C TYR A 43 -4.78 23.38 7.48
N ARG A 44 -5.73 24.03 6.81
CA ARG A 44 -5.46 25.23 6.01
C ARG A 44 -4.87 26.34 6.90
N LYS A 45 -5.42 26.55 8.09
CA LYS A 45 -4.88 27.52 9.05
C LYS A 45 -3.42 27.23 9.42
N SER A 46 -3.08 25.96 9.63
CA SER A 46 -1.71 25.55 9.92
C SER A 46 -0.79 25.73 8.70
N VAL A 47 -1.14 25.14 7.57
CA VAL A 47 -0.32 25.12 6.34
C VAL A 47 -0.16 26.52 5.74
N TYR A 48 -1.22 27.35 5.79
CA TYR A 48 -1.22 28.73 5.26
C TYR A 48 -0.88 29.79 6.32
N LYS A 49 -0.20 29.39 7.41
CA LYS A 49 0.35 30.29 8.43
C LYS A 49 -0.67 31.28 9.02
N GLY A 50 -1.84 30.78 9.34
CA GLY A 50 -2.91 31.57 9.98
C GLY A 50 -3.96 32.16 9.03
N HIS A 51 -3.80 32.00 7.71
CA HIS A 51 -4.68 32.57 6.68
C HIS A 51 -5.40 31.46 5.86
N PRO A 52 -6.40 30.76 6.43
CA PRO A 52 -6.96 29.55 5.83
C PRO A 52 -7.59 29.72 4.44
N ASP A 53 -7.97 30.94 4.09
CA ASP A 53 -8.59 31.29 2.80
C ASP A 53 -7.59 31.88 1.78
N ASN A 54 -6.32 32.01 2.15
CA ASN A 54 -5.29 32.59 1.29
C ASN A 54 -4.09 31.65 1.15
N PRO A 55 -4.16 30.68 0.21
CA PRO A 55 -3.06 29.78 -0.03
C PRO A 55 -1.82 30.52 -0.54
N PRO A 56 -0.62 30.18 -0.05
CA PRO A 56 0.62 30.79 -0.53
C PRO A 56 0.85 30.42 -2.00
N PRO A 57 1.58 31.26 -2.77
CA PRO A 57 2.01 30.90 -4.12
C PRO A 57 2.67 29.53 -4.15
N LEU A 58 2.29 28.68 -5.12
CA LEU A 58 2.70 27.26 -5.12
C LEU A 58 4.22 27.11 -5.12
N ILE A 59 4.93 27.97 -5.85
CA ILE A 59 6.41 27.94 -5.91
C ILE A 59 7.06 28.27 -4.56
N GLU A 60 6.51 29.24 -3.81
CA GLU A 60 7.03 29.61 -2.49
C GLU A 60 6.83 28.46 -1.50
N HIS A 61 5.66 27.84 -1.54
CA HIS A 61 5.36 26.65 -0.75
C HIS A 61 6.34 25.50 -1.08
N VAL A 62 6.61 25.24 -2.36
CA VAL A 62 7.57 24.21 -2.79
C VAL A 62 8.97 24.51 -2.28
N LYS A 63 9.45 25.78 -2.44
CA LYS A 63 10.78 26.21 -1.95
C LYS A 63 10.91 26.02 -0.42
N GLU A 64 9.87 26.38 0.33
CA GLU A 64 9.86 26.18 1.79
C GLU A 64 9.93 24.70 2.18
N CYS A 65 9.13 23.84 1.55
CA CYS A 65 9.11 22.42 1.83
C CYS A 65 10.42 21.71 1.40
N ILE A 66 11.08 22.17 0.34
CA ILE A 66 12.44 21.73 0.00
C ILE A 66 13.43 22.14 1.09
N GLY A 67 13.34 23.38 1.57
CA GLY A 67 14.19 23.86 2.68
C GLY A 67 14.03 23.05 3.96
N LYS A 68 12.86 22.48 4.21
CA LYS A 68 12.57 21.53 5.31
C LYS A 68 12.99 20.09 5.01
N GLY A 69 13.46 19.80 3.78
CA GLY A 69 13.87 18.44 3.35
C GLY A 69 12.70 17.47 3.13
N VAL A 70 11.46 17.96 3.04
CA VAL A 70 10.27 17.11 2.89
C VAL A 70 9.83 16.92 1.43
N TYR A 71 10.20 17.86 0.53
CA TYR A 71 10.01 17.72 -0.90
C TYR A 71 11.34 17.44 -1.62
N ASP A 72 11.23 16.85 -2.81
CA ASP A 72 12.36 16.60 -3.69
C ASP A 72 12.98 17.92 -4.17
N ALA A 73 14.28 18.07 -3.98
CA ALA A 73 15.00 19.29 -4.33
C ALA A 73 14.93 19.65 -5.84
N ASP A 74 14.82 18.62 -6.69
CA ASP A 74 14.77 18.80 -8.15
C ASP A 74 13.43 19.39 -8.63
N LEU A 75 12.37 19.31 -7.81
CA LEU A 75 11.02 19.73 -8.20
C LEU A 75 10.96 21.23 -8.59
N VAL A 76 11.67 22.09 -7.87
CA VAL A 76 11.65 23.54 -8.12
C VAL A 76 12.20 23.93 -9.49
N ASN A 77 13.17 23.14 -10.01
CA ASN A 77 13.89 23.44 -11.25
C ASN A 77 13.18 22.90 -12.51
N GLN A 78 12.10 22.15 -12.35
CA GLN A 78 11.43 21.49 -13.47
C GLN A 78 10.51 22.43 -14.27
N TYR A 79 10.06 23.52 -13.66
CA TYR A 79 9.12 24.48 -14.24
C TYR A 79 9.65 25.90 -14.09
N SER A 80 9.32 26.78 -15.06
CA SER A 80 9.62 28.22 -14.94
C SER A 80 8.71 28.89 -13.88
N GLU A 81 9.05 30.12 -13.48
CA GLU A 81 8.21 30.87 -12.51
C GLU A 81 6.82 31.15 -13.09
N GLU A 82 6.73 31.41 -14.39
CA GLU A 82 5.45 31.60 -15.09
C GLU A 82 4.61 30.33 -15.10
N GLU A 83 5.22 29.17 -15.37
CA GLU A 83 4.53 27.88 -15.31
C GLU A 83 4.04 27.57 -13.90
N TRP A 84 4.84 27.83 -12.86
CA TRP A 84 4.40 27.67 -11.47
C TRP A 84 3.22 28.58 -11.11
N SER A 85 3.21 29.82 -11.61
CA SER A 85 2.08 30.75 -11.43
C SER A 85 0.84 30.22 -12.13
N GLU A 86 0.96 29.74 -13.38
CA GLU A 86 -0.15 29.17 -14.14
C GLU A 86 -0.73 27.92 -13.47
N LEU A 87 0.11 27.07 -12.89
CA LEU A 87 -0.35 25.89 -12.12
C LEU A 87 -1.05 26.30 -10.83
N HIS A 88 -0.55 27.33 -10.12
CA HIS A 88 -1.20 27.87 -8.93
C HIS A 88 -2.61 28.39 -9.24
N ASP A 89 -2.73 29.21 -10.28
CA ASP A 89 -4.01 29.80 -10.69
C ASP A 89 -5.01 28.75 -11.21
N PHE A 90 -4.51 27.61 -11.68
CA PHE A 90 -5.35 26.51 -12.15
C PHE A 90 -5.91 25.65 -11.00
N ILE A 91 -5.38 25.77 -9.78
CA ILE A 91 -5.88 25.00 -8.63
C ILE A 91 -7.29 25.47 -8.27
N ASP A 92 -8.22 24.53 -8.25
CA ASP A 92 -9.58 24.72 -7.74
C ASP A 92 -9.61 24.31 -6.27
N TRP A 93 -9.39 25.28 -5.39
CA TRP A 93 -9.30 25.08 -3.93
C TRP A 93 -10.61 24.62 -3.30
N ASP A 94 -11.74 24.84 -3.96
CA ASP A 94 -13.07 24.44 -3.47
C ASP A 94 -13.29 22.92 -3.59
N ARG A 95 -12.48 22.22 -4.38
CA ARG A 95 -12.54 20.77 -4.46
C ARG A 95 -12.21 20.05 -3.14
N ASP A 96 -11.53 20.71 -2.23
CA ASP A 96 -11.34 20.20 -0.87
C ASP A 96 -12.67 20.01 -0.12
N TYR A 97 -13.73 20.76 -0.50
CA TYR A 97 -15.07 20.61 0.08
C TYR A 97 -15.84 19.38 -0.41
N LEU A 98 -15.32 18.65 -1.39
CA LEU A 98 -15.87 17.37 -1.84
C LEU A 98 -15.61 16.22 -0.85
N PHE A 99 -14.63 16.38 0.05
CA PHE A 99 -14.30 15.34 1.02
C PHE A 99 -15.38 15.19 2.10
N THR A 100 -15.69 13.92 2.41
CA THR A 100 -16.31 13.55 3.69
C THR A 100 -15.28 13.58 4.81
N TYR A 101 -15.69 13.58 6.06
CA TYR A 101 -14.77 13.56 7.20
C TYR A 101 -13.82 12.36 7.17
N ALA A 102 -14.36 11.15 6.95
CA ALA A 102 -13.54 9.94 6.86
C ALA A 102 -12.56 9.98 5.67
N GLY A 103 -13.01 10.50 4.51
CA GLY A 103 -12.16 10.68 3.33
C GLY A 103 -11.01 11.66 3.57
N LEU A 104 -11.30 12.81 4.16
CA LEU A 104 -10.27 13.81 4.49
C LEU A 104 -9.28 13.28 5.54
N ARG A 105 -9.77 12.62 6.60
CA ARG A 105 -8.90 11.97 7.59
C ARG A 105 -7.95 10.97 6.94
N GLN A 106 -8.47 10.13 6.03
CA GLN A 106 -7.62 9.18 5.31
C GLN A 106 -6.55 9.88 4.47
N VAL A 107 -6.89 10.97 3.77
CA VAL A 107 -5.92 11.73 2.97
C VAL A 107 -4.85 12.34 3.86
N VAL A 108 -5.25 13.01 4.94
CA VAL A 108 -4.32 13.63 5.88
C VAL A 108 -3.44 12.57 6.56
N ASP A 109 -4.02 11.53 7.13
CA ASP A 109 -3.28 10.57 7.94
C ASP A 109 -2.32 9.69 7.12
N LYS A 110 -2.62 9.48 5.81
CA LYS A 110 -1.86 8.52 4.98
C LYS A 110 -1.05 9.16 3.85
N TYR A 111 -1.50 10.27 3.28
CA TYR A 111 -1.00 10.75 1.99
C TYR A 111 -0.37 12.11 2.01
N LEU A 112 -0.85 13.05 2.83
CA LEU A 112 -0.21 14.35 2.96
C LEU A 112 1.18 14.22 3.56
N VAL A 113 2.10 15.02 3.05
CA VAL A 113 3.46 15.11 3.60
C VAL A 113 3.38 15.75 4.97
N GLN A 114 3.96 15.09 5.96
CA GLN A 114 3.90 15.52 7.36
C GLN A 114 5.12 15.01 8.15
N ASP A 115 5.47 15.71 9.19
CA ASP A 115 6.36 15.20 10.24
C ASP A 115 5.55 14.31 11.18
N ARG A 116 5.85 13.01 11.18
CA ARG A 116 5.15 12.02 12.01
C ARG A 116 5.47 12.09 13.49
N SER A 117 6.57 12.75 13.86
CA SER A 117 6.96 12.92 15.25
C SER A 117 6.22 14.07 15.93
N THR A 118 5.94 15.13 15.18
CA THR A 118 5.24 16.33 15.68
C THR A 118 3.77 16.37 15.28
N GLY A 119 3.38 15.66 14.22
CA GLY A 119 2.06 15.76 13.60
C GLY A 119 1.90 16.97 12.69
N GLU A 120 2.97 17.75 12.44
CA GLU A 120 2.92 18.90 11.51
C GLU A 120 2.66 18.44 10.09
N VAL A 121 1.59 18.95 9.47
CA VAL A 121 1.23 18.70 8.08
C VAL A 121 1.75 19.85 7.23
N PHE A 122 2.41 19.55 6.12
CA PHE A 122 3.09 20.54 5.28
C PHE A 122 2.29 20.96 4.05
N GLU A 123 1.20 20.32 3.71
CA GLU A 123 0.43 20.58 2.49
C GLU A 123 -1.06 20.32 2.68
N THR A 124 -1.88 20.90 1.82
CA THR A 124 -3.32 20.60 1.73
C THR A 124 -3.61 19.63 0.59
N PRO A 125 -4.82 19.01 0.51
CA PRO A 125 -5.10 18.03 -0.54
C PRO A 125 -4.94 18.58 -1.96
N GLN A 126 -5.34 19.83 -2.23
CA GLN A 126 -5.20 20.38 -3.58
C GLN A 126 -3.74 20.66 -3.96
N GLN A 127 -2.91 21.11 -3.00
CA GLN A 127 -1.45 21.21 -3.22
C GLN A 127 -0.86 19.84 -3.54
N MET A 128 -1.22 18.81 -2.75
CA MET A 128 -0.80 17.43 -3.01
C MET A 128 -1.15 16.98 -4.42
N TYR A 129 -2.40 17.13 -4.86
CA TYR A 129 -2.83 16.70 -6.18
C TYR A 129 -2.13 17.44 -7.31
N MET A 130 -1.94 18.76 -7.17
CA MET A 130 -1.22 19.54 -8.18
C MET A 130 0.26 19.14 -8.25
N LEU A 131 0.93 18.97 -7.12
CA LEU A 131 2.34 18.59 -7.07
C LEU A 131 2.60 17.16 -7.54
N ILE A 132 1.68 16.22 -7.27
CA ILE A 132 1.73 14.88 -7.87
C ILE A 132 1.67 15.00 -9.41
N SER A 133 0.72 15.77 -9.92
CA SER A 133 0.54 15.95 -11.36
C SER A 133 1.77 16.60 -11.99
N ALA A 134 2.28 17.67 -11.40
CA ALA A 134 3.49 18.34 -11.85
C ALA A 134 4.68 17.38 -11.89
N THR A 135 4.93 16.63 -10.82
CA THR A 135 6.06 15.70 -10.75
C THR A 135 5.98 14.58 -11.79
N LEU A 136 4.79 14.03 -12.04
CA LEU A 136 4.63 12.94 -13.02
C LEU A 136 4.90 13.37 -14.46
N PHE A 137 4.59 14.60 -14.81
CA PHE A 137 4.73 15.11 -16.19
C PHE A 137 5.91 16.07 -16.38
N GLN A 138 6.78 16.25 -15.39
CA GLN A 138 7.90 17.18 -15.42
C GLN A 138 8.86 16.97 -16.61
N ASN A 139 9.03 15.74 -17.08
CA ASN A 139 9.92 15.37 -18.16
C ASN A 139 9.23 15.37 -19.55
N TYR A 140 7.97 15.78 -19.63
CA TYR A 140 7.27 15.94 -20.91
C TYR A 140 7.75 17.22 -21.63
N PRO A 141 7.59 17.30 -22.98
CA PRO A 141 7.98 18.49 -23.73
C PRO A 141 7.31 19.76 -23.17
N PRO A 142 8.05 20.87 -23.01
CA PRO A 142 7.54 22.10 -22.40
C PRO A 142 6.23 22.62 -23.01
N GLU A 143 6.07 22.46 -24.32
CA GLU A 143 4.89 22.90 -25.06
C GLU A 143 3.61 22.14 -24.75
N SER A 144 3.72 20.95 -24.15
CA SER A 144 2.57 20.08 -23.86
C SER A 144 2.41 19.70 -22.38
N ARG A 145 3.48 19.80 -21.60
CA ARG A 145 3.50 19.29 -20.22
C ARG A 145 2.41 19.89 -19.32
N LEU A 146 2.14 21.19 -19.45
CA LEU A 146 1.12 21.86 -18.63
C LEU A 146 -0.30 21.34 -18.94
N ASP A 147 -0.60 21.00 -20.21
CA ASP A 147 -1.87 20.39 -20.56
C ASP A 147 -2.04 19.02 -19.87
N TYR A 148 -0.99 18.18 -19.91
CA TYR A 148 -1.01 16.88 -19.21
C TYR A 148 -1.15 17.06 -17.69
N VAL A 149 -0.42 17.98 -17.08
CA VAL A 149 -0.52 18.29 -15.65
C VAL A 149 -1.95 18.67 -15.27
N LYS A 150 -2.55 19.62 -16.00
CA LYS A 150 -3.90 20.12 -15.75
C LYS A 150 -4.98 19.04 -15.94
N ARG A 151 -4.86 18.23 -16.97
CA ARG A 151 -5.77 17.12 -17.24
C ARG A 151 -5.69 16.06 -16.13
N TYR A 152 -4.50 15.70 -15.71
CA TYR A 152 -4.29 14.72 -14.66
C TYR A 152 -4.77 15.25 -13.30
N TYR A 153 -4.42 16.50 -12.95
CA TYR A 153 -4.95 17.17 -11.76
C TYR A 153 -6.48 17.16 -11.74
N ASN A 154 -7.13 17.50 -12.86
CA ASN A 154 -8.58 17.42 -12.95
C ASN A 154 -9.14 16.02 -12.74
N ALA A 155 -8.46 14.98 -13.17
CA ALA A 155 -8.92 13.62 -13.01
C ALA A 155 -8.81 13.14 -11.54
N ILE A 156 -7.68 13.41 -10.87
CA ILE A 156 -7.45 12.97 -9.49
C ILE A 156 -8.18 13.84 -8.45
N SER A 157 -8.17 15.16 -8.62
CA SER A 157 -8.80 16.08 -7.66
C SER A 157 -10.33 16.06 -7.69
N LYS A 158 -10.93 15.60 -8.80
CA LYS A 158 -12.38 15.32 -8.92
C LYS A 158 -12.73 13.88 -8.55
N HIS A 159 -11.79 13.10 -8.01
CA HIS A 159 -11.95 11.71 -7.60
C HIS A 159 -12.45 10.78 -8.74
N ARG A 160 -12.14 11.10 -10.00
CA ARG A 160 -12.51 10.27 -11.16
C ARG A 160 -11.61 9.06 -11.32
N ILE A 161 -10.36 9.18 -10.87
CA ILE A 161 -9.38 8.09 -10.82
C ILE A 161 -8.76 8.04 -9.42
N ASN A 162 -8.38 6.85 -9.01
CA ASN A 162 -7.62 6.62 -7.80
C ASN A 162 -6.20 6.20 -8.17
N ILE A 163 -5.22 6.64 -7.39
CA ILE A 163 -3.80 6.35 -7.63
C ILE A 163 -3.22 5.58 -6.45
N PRO A 164 -2.19 4.74 -6.67
CA PRO A 164 -1.65 3.89 -5.62
C PRO A 164 -1.00 4.69 -4.49
N THR A 165 -1.11 4.15 -3.29
CA THR A 165 -0.59 4.76 -2.04
C THR A 165 0.84 5.29 -2.14
N PRO A 166 1.84 4.57 -2.70
CA PRO A 166 3.20 5.10 -2.78
C PRO A 166 3.33 6.33 -3.68
N VAL A 167 2.53 6.42 -4.74
CA VAL A 167 2.49 7.62 -5.62
C VAL A 167 1.86 8.79 -4.87
N MET A 168 0.69 8.58 -4.23
CA MET A 168 0.02 9.64 -3.46
C MET A 168 0.88 10.18 -2.32
N ALA A 169 1.55 9.31 -1.58
CA ALA A 169 2.34 9.69 -0.42
C ALA A 169 3.75 10.18 -0.76
N GLY A 170 4.33 9.75 -1.91
CA GLY A 170 5.78 9.83 -2.10
C GLY A 170 6.29 10.55 -3.33
N VAL A 171 5.51 10.68 -4.43
CA VAL A 171 6.08 11.07 -5.72
C VAL A 171 6.77 12.46 -5.73
N ARG A 172 6.30 13.41 -4.93
CA ARG A 172 6.88 14.75 -4.77
C ARG A 172 7.96 14.85 -3.69
N THR A 173 8.28 13.73 -3.03
CA THR A 173 9.25 13.64 -1.93
C THR A 173 10.53 12.95 -2.41
N PRO A 174 11.61 12.87 -1.59
CA PRO A 174 12.82 12.14 -1.94
C PRO A 174 12.65 10.62 -2.11
N ILE A 175 11.46 10.05 -1.84
CA ILE A 175 11.18 8.63 -2.02
C ILE A 175 11.23 8.25 -3.50
N ARG A 176 11.79 7.06 -3.81
CA ARG A 176 11.95 6.56 -5.20
C ARG A 176 11.26 5.21 -5.44
N GLN A 177 10.59 4.62 -4.44
CA GLN A 177 9.86 3.36 -4.57
C GLN A 177 8.35 3.66 -4.66
N PHE A 178 7.73 3.37 -5.82
CA PHE A 178 6.32 3.69 -6.10
C PHE A 178 5.45 2.46 -6.38
N ALA A 179 6.01 1.25 -6.37
CA ALA A 179 5.22 0.03 -6.50
C ALA A 179 4.44 -0.24 -5.20
N SER A 180 3.12 -0.34 -5.29
CA SER A 180 2.27 -0.65 -4.13
C SER A 180 2.25 -2.12 -3.78
N CYS A 181 2.51 -2.99 -4.77
CA CYS A 181 2.54 -4.44 -4.63
C CYS A 181 3.75 -5.00 -5.39
N VAL A 182 4.45 -5.94 -4.76
CA VAL A 182 5.62 -6.61 -5.33
C VAL A 182 5.41 -8.12 -5.21
N LEU A 183 5.65 -8.83 -6.30
CA LEU A 183 5.63 -10.29 -6.33
C LEU A 183 7.05 -10.81 -6.20
N VAL A 184 7.25 -11.77 -5.30
CA VAL A 184 8.51 -12.46 -5.07
C VAL A 184 8.32 -13.93 -5.38
N ASP A 185 9.06 -14.44 -6.34
CA ASP A 185 9.06 -15.85 -6.73
C ASP A 185 10.25 -16.56 -6.07
N ILE A 186 10.00 -17.66 -5.38
CA ILE A 186 10.99 -18.35 -4.56
C ILE A 186 11.27 -19.74 -5.13
N ASP A 187 12.53 -19.99 -5.45
CA ASP A 187 13.00 -21.31 -5.84
C ASP A 187 13.30 -22.20 -4.62
N ASP A 188 13.43 -23.50 -4.88
CA ASP A 188 13.66 -24.54 -3.89
C ASP A 188 15.13 -24.63 -3.44
N THR A 189 15.75 -23.48 -3.10
CA THR A 189 17.11 -23.37 -2.57
C THR A 189 17.17 -22.42 -1.38
N LEU A 190 18.07 -22.66 -0.43
CA LEU A 190 18.26 -21.75 0.71
C LEU A 190 18.68 -20.35 0.27
N ASP A 191 19.48 -20.23 -0.78
CA ASP A 191 19.93 -18.94 -1.30
C ASP A 191 18.73 -18.14 -1.85
N SER A 192 17.84 -18.78 -2.60
CA SER A 192 16.61 -18.15 -3.09
C SER A 192 15.68 -17.77 -1.94
N ILE A 193 15.47 -18.66 -0.97
CA ILE A 193 14.60 -18.40 0.19
C ILE A 193 15.12 -17.21 1.00
N PHE A 194 16.40 -17.13 1.29
CA PHE A 194 16.97 -16.06 2.12
C PHE A 194 17.12 -14.75 1.37
N SER A 195 17.48 -14.77 0.09
CA SER A 195 17.50 -13.55 -0.74
C SER A 195 16.09 -12.97 -0.91
N SER A 196 15.08 -13.83 -1.07
CA SER A 196 13.68 -13.43 -1.11
C SER A 196 13.22 -12.83 0.22
N ASP A 197 13.59 -13.40 1.36
CA ASP A 197 13.28 -12.85 2.68
C ASP A 197 13.87 -11.46 2.88
N MET A 198 15.11 -11.24 2.44
CA MET A 198 15.72 -9.91 2.46
C MET A 198 14.99 -8.92 1.54
N ALA A 199 14.59 -9.35 0.35
CA ALA A 199 13.82 -8.51 -0.57
C ALA A 199 12.44 -8.15 0.03
N ILE A 200 11.74 -9.11 0.61
CA ILE A 200 10.46 -8.91 1.32
C ILE A 200 10.63 -7.82 2.38
N GLY A 201 11.64 -7.92 3.26
CA GLY A 201 11.89 -6.94 4.29
C GLY A 201 12.12 -5.53 3.75
N LYS A 202 12.95 -5.39 2.71
CA LYS A 202 13.26 -4.10 2.07
C LYS A 202 12.03 -3.46 1.43
N TYR A 203 11.19 -4.23 0.73
CA TYR A 203 9.99 -3.69 0.10
C TYR A 203 8.90 -3.34 1.11
N VAL A 204 8.71 -4.16 2.15
CA VAL A 204 7.78 -3.85 3.25
C VAL A 204 8.18 -2.55 3.95
N ALA A 205 9.47 -2.35 4.24
CA ALA A 205 9.99 -1.11 4.81
C ALA A 205 9.70 0.12 3.93
N GLN A 206 9.56 -0.06 2.61
CA GLN A 206 9.19 0.96 1.64
C GLN A 206 7.69 0.97 1.29
N ARG A 207 6.83 0.42 2.16
CA ARG A 207 5.36 0.47 2.08
C ARG A 207 4.71 -0.36 0.96
N ALA A 208 5.41 -1.35 0.41
CA ALA A 208 4.83 -2.29 -0.54
C ALA A 208 4.08 -3.43 0.18
N GLY A 209 2.96 -3.87 -0.37
CA GLY A 209 2.36 -5.17 -0.08
C GLY A 209 3.08 -6.26 -0.87
N ILE A 210 3.19 -7.46 -0.32
CA ILE A 210 4.00 -8.53 -0.91
C ILE A 210 3.12 -9.71 -1.31
N GLY A 211 3.27 -10.20 -2.54
CA GLY A 211 2.84 -11.53 -2.95
C GLY A 211 4.06 -12.46 -2.95
N ILE A 212 4.00 -13.54 -2.21
CA ILE A 212 5.07 -14.52 -2.07
C ILE A 212 4.65 -15.80 -2.79
N ASN A 213 5.33 -16.15 -3.87
CA ASN A 213 5.15 -17.43 -4.49
C ASN A 213 6.12 -18.45 -3.86
N ALA A 214 5.62 -19.27 -2.94
CA ALA A 214 6.39 -20.29 -2.24
C ALA A 214 6.07 -21.72 -2.74
N GLY A 215 5.30 -21.82 -3.80
CA GLY A 215 4.79 -23.09 -4.32
C GLY A 215 5.83 -24.03 -4.91
N ARG A 216 7.08 -23.57 -5.14
CA ARG A 216 8.21 -24.41 -5.58
C ARG A 216 8.97 -25.05 -4.43
N ILE A 217 8.84 -24.56 -3.21
CA ILE A 217 9.56 -25.08 -2.06
C ILE A 217 9.11 -26.52 -1.81
N ARG A 218 10.07 -27.44 -1.71
CA ARG A 218 9.80 -28.86 -1.45
C ARG A 218 9.05 -29.09 -0.14
N GLY A 219 8.21 -30.10 -0.13
CA GLY A 219 7.41 -30.45 1.04
C GLY A 219 8.20 -31.18 2.13
N ILE A 220 7.58 -31.32 3.28
CA ILE A 220 8.14 -32.04 4.43
C ILE A 220 8.60 -33.45 4.07
N ASN A 221 9.71 -33.88 4.67
CA ASN A 221 10.38 -35.19 4.46
C ASN A 221 10.95 -35.40 3.05
N SER A 222 11.00 -34.37 2.20
CA SER A 222 11.74 -34.44 0.94
C SER A 222 13.24 -34.57 1.21
N LYS A 223 13.94 -35.36 0.39
CA LYS A 223 15.37 -35.62 0.55
C LYS A 223 16.20 -34.38 0.26
N ILE A 224 17.22 -34.14 1.11
CA ILE A 224 18.26 -33.12 0.94
C ILE A 224 19.62 -33.83 0.94
N ARG A 225 20.57 -33.34 0.15
CA ARG A 225 21.93 -33.87 0.05
C ARG A 225 21.96 -35.39 -0.19
N GLY A 226 21.23 -35.84 -1.21
CA GLY A 226 21.17 -37.27 -1.51
C GLY A 226 20.45 -38.16 -0.49
N GLY A 227 19.74 -37.57 0.49
CA GLY A 227 19.00 -38.27 1.53
C GLY A 227 19.68 -38.27 2.91
N GLU A 228 20.79 -37.55 3.05
CA GLU A 228 21.47 -37.35 4.35
C GLU A 228 20.56 -36.64 5.36
N VAL A 229 19.76 -35.69 4.88
CA VAL A 229 18.83 -34.89 5.70
C VAL A 229 17.46 -34.86 5.05
N GLN A 230 16.41 -34.74 5.86
CA GLN A 230 15.03 -34.53 5.41
C GLN A 230 14.60 -33.07 5.60
N HIS A 231 13.84 -32.55 4.66
CA HIS A 231 13.27 -31.21 4.70
C HIS A 231 12.23 -31.09 5.81
N THR A 232 12.30 -29.97 6.54
CA THR A 232 11.40 -29.70 7.69
C THR A 232 9.99 -29.20 7.31
N GLY A 233 9.74 -29.04 6.01
CA GLY A 233 8.49 -28.50 5.48
C GLY A 233 8.52 -26.99 5.27
N VAL A 234 7.42 -26.44 4.72
CA VAL A 234 7.32 -25.01 4.38
C VAL A 234 6.99 -24.12 5.58
N VAL A 235 6.33 -24.65 6.61
CA VAL A 235 5.84 -23.87 7.76
C VAL A 235 6.95 -23.09 8.47
N PRO A 236 8.16 -23.64 8.75
CA PRO A 236 9.25 -22.86 9.35
C PRO A 236 9.68 -21.65 8.52
N PHE A 237 9.71 -21.76 7.19
CA PHE A 237 10.02 -20.64 6.29
C PHE A 237 8.90 -19.59 6.26
N LEU A 238 7.64 -20.03 6.32
CA LEU A 238 6.51 -19.11 6.41
C LEU A 238 6.53 -18.29 7.72
N LYS A 239 6.93 -18.89 8.83
CA LYS A 239 7.16 -18.18 10.09
C LYS A 239 8.25 -17.11 9.96
N LYS A 240 9.33 -17.43 9.26
CA LYS A 240 10.40 -16.48 9.00
C LYS A 240 9.87 -15.29 8.17
N PHE A 241 9.14 -15.53 7.09
CA PHE A 241 8.54 -14.48 6.28
C PHE A 241 7.52 -13.65 7.09
N GLU A 242 6.70 -14.28 7.93
CA GLU A 242 5.79 -13.57 8.86
C GLU A 242 6.56 -12.61 9.77
N ALA A 243 7.65 -13.07 10.37
CA ALA A 243 8.49 -12.28 11.25
C ALA A 243 9.12 -11.09 10.48
N THR A 244 9.65 -11.33 9.29
CA THR A 244 10.23 -10.31 8.41
C THR A 244 9.21 -9.24 8.02
N VAL A 245 8.02 -9.64 7.57
CA VAL A 245 6.92 -8.72 7.23
C VAL A 245 6.52 -7.84 8.42
N ARG A 246 6.53 -8.39 9.63
CA ARG A 246 6.13 -7.67 10.84
C ARG A 246 7.21 -6.76 11.40
N CYS A 247 8.47 -7.19 11.43
CA CYS A 247 9.55 -6.41 12.02
C CYS A 247 10.00 -5.25 11.12
N CYS A 248 9.83 -5.37 9.80
CA CYS A 248 10.20 -4.33 8.84
C CYS A 248 9.10 -3.27 8.63
N THR A 249 7.95 -3.43 9.26
CA THR A 249 6.85 -2.46 9.20
C THR A 249 7.25 -1.17 9.90
N GLN A 250 7.19 -0.05 9.19
CA GLN A 250 7.34 1.27 9.79
C GLN A 250 6.05 1.69 10.48
N ASN A 251 6.14 2.04 11.78
CA ASN A 251 5.00 2.54 12.56
C ASN A 251 4.38 3.78 11.89
N GLY A 252 3.09 3.72 11.59
CA GLY A 252 2.28 4.91 11.41
C GLY A 252 1.55 5.09 10.08
N ILE A 253 1.87 4.41 8.96
CA ILE A 253 1.15 4.65 7.69
C ILE A 253 0.46 3.41 7.16
N ARG A 254 1.19 2.30 7.03
CA ARG A 254 0.67 1.02 6.52
C ARG A 254 1.40 -0.11 7.23
N GLY A 255 0.65 -1.01 7.85
CA GLY A 255 1.19 -2.27 8.36
C GLY A 255 1.73 -3.12 7.21
N GLY A 256 2.80 -3.87 7.44
CA GLY A 256 3.28 -4.88 6.51
C GLY A 256 2.21 -5.94 6.28
N SER A 257 1.97 -6.30 5.03
CA SER A 257 1.09 -7.42 4.68
C SER A 257 1.70 -8.23 3.54
N ALA A 258 1.51 -9.54 3.61
CA ALA A 258 1.93 -10.44 2.54
C ALA A 258 0.90 -11.55 2.36
N THR A 259 0.71 -11.96 1.09
CA THR A 259 -0.08 -13.11 0.71
C THR A 259 0.85 -14.16 0.13
N VAL A 260 0.77 -15.39 0.65
CA VAL A 260 1.58 -16.51 0.17
C VAL A 260 0.73 -17.38 -0.75
N HIS A 261 1.30 -17.77 -1.90
CA HIS A 261 0.63 -18.54 -2.93
C HIS A 261 1.20 -19.97 -2.99
N PHE A 262 0.31 -20.97 -3.00
CA PHE A 262 0.64 -22.37 -3.15
C PHE A 262 -0.28 -23.05 -4.18
N PRO A 263 0.20 -24.00 -4.96
CA PRO A 263 -0.68 -24.83 -5.80
C PRO A 263 -1.46 -25.83 -4.92
N ILE A 264 -2.70 -26.12 -5.31
CA ILE A 264 -3.59 -27.07 -4.60
C ILE A 264 -3.00 -28.47 -4.46
N TRP A 265 -2.13 -28.85 -5.37
CA TRP A 265 -1.47 -30.17 -5.39
C TRP A 265 -0.18 -30.24 -4.55
N HIS A 266 0.18 -29.15 -3.84
CA HIS A 266 1.36 -29.16 -2.97
C HIS A 266 1.20 -30.15 -1.81
N LYS A 267 2.26 -30.92 -1.49
CA LYS A 267 2.25 -31.97 -0.48
C LYS A 267 1.71 -31.53 0.89
N GLU A 268 2.02 -30.30 1.31
CA GLU A 268 1.61 -29.74 2.60
C GLU A 268 0.34 -28.87 2.52
N ILE A 269 -0.42 -28.94 1.42
CA ILE A 269 -1.59 -28.06 1.24
C ILE A 269 -2.61 -28.17 2.38
N ARG A 270 -2.79 -29.35 2.96
CA ARG A 270 -3.72 -29.57 4.08
C ARG A 270 -3.32 -28.82 5.33
N ASP A 271 -2.02 -28.67 5.57
CA ASP A 271 -1.49 -27.89 6.69
C ASP A 271 -1.56 -26.39 6.38
N ILE A 272 -1.25 -26.00 5.15
CA ILE A 272 -1.25 -24.61 4.67
C ILE A 272 -2.65 -23.97 4.81
N ILE A 273 -3.72 -24.65 4.40
CA ILE A 273 -5.08 -24.08 4.44
C ILE A 273 -5.61 -23.83 5.85
N VAL A 274 -4.98 -24.42 6.87
CA VAL A 274 -5.38 -24.26 8.28
C VAL A 274 -4.41 -23.38 9.10
N LEU A 275 -3.39 -22.79 8.49
CA LEU A 275 -2.38 -21.99 9.20
C LEU A 275 -2.96 -20.80 9.97
N LYS A 276 -4.09 -20.25 9.54
CA LYS A 276 -4.81 -19.17 10.25
C LYS A 276 -5.83 -19.68 11.28
N ASN A 277 -6.03 -20.98 11.38
CA ASN A 277 -7.01 -21.54 12.30
C ASN A 277 -6.60 -21.27 13.76
N ASN A 278 -7.60 -21.07 14.64
CA ASN A 278 -7.40 -20.86 16.08
C ASN A 278 -7.20 -22.15 16.88
N LYS A 279 -7.36 -23.31 16.24
CA LYS A 279 -7.13 -24.63 16.87
C LYS A 279 -5.67 -25.07 16.69
N GLY A 280 -5.14 -25.81 17.66
CA GLY A 280 -3.77 -26.33 17.64
C GLY A 280 -2.75 -25.42 18.34
N THR A 281 -1.47 -25.81 18.28
CA THR A 281 -0.36 -25.08 18.89
C THR A 281 0.14 -23.95 18.00
N GLU A 282 0.74 -22.91 18.59
CA GLU A 282 1.37 -21.81 17.86
C GLU A 282 2.48 -22.30 16.92
N ASP A 283 3.11 -23.42 17.22
CA ASP A 283 4.17 -23.99 16.39
C ASP A 283 3.68 -24.37 14.99
N ASN A 284 2.41 -24.72 14.86
CA ASN A 284 1.80 -25.11 13.59
C ASN A 284 0.89 -24.01 13.00
N ARG A 285 1.09 -22.74 13.38
CA ARG A 285 0.28 -21.62 12.92
C ARG A 285 1.14 -20.47 12.44
N VAL A 286 0.66 -19.82 11.36
CA VAL A 286 1.23 -18.60 10.78
C VAL A 286 0.03 -17.71 10.41
N ARG A 287 -0.41 -16.87 11.37
CA ARG A 287 -1.71 -16.21 11.29
C ARG A 287 -1.67 -14.82 10.65
N LYS A 288 -0.49 -14.20 10.58
CA LYS A 288 -0.34 -12.81 10.11
C LYS A 288 0.04 -12.69 8.64
N LEU A 289 0.18 -13.82 7.95
CA LEU A 289 0.20 -13.87 6.49
C LEU A 289 -1.19 -14.22 5.96
N ASP A 290 -1.49 -13.80 4.75
CA ASP A 290 -2.65 -14.27 3.99
C ASP A 290 -2.23 -15.39 3.05
N TYR A 291 -3.19 -16.22 2.64
CA TYR A 291 -2.92 -17.39 1.80
C TYR A 291 -3.82 -17.40 0.57
N SER A 292 -3.23 -17.77 -0.55
CA SER A 292 -3.91 -17.98 -1.83
C SER A 292 -3.57 -19.36 -2.37
N ILE A 293 -4.57 -20.07 -2.85
CA ILE A 293 -4.41 -21.38 -3.44
C ILE A 293 -4.64 -21.30 -4.94
N GLN A 294 -3.67 -21.78 -5.71
CA GLN A 294 -3.73 -21.85 -7.16
C GLN A 294 -4.47 -23.13 -7.55
N LEU A 295 -5.59 -22.98 -8.25
CA LEU A 295 -6.45 -24.07 -8.72
C LEU A 295 -6.30 -24.21 -10.23
N SER A 296 -6.12 -25.45 -10.73
CA SER A 296 -6.12 -25.78 -12.16
C SER A 296 -7.54 -26.11 -12.66
N LYS A 297 -7.71 -26.13 -13.99
CA LYS A 297 -8.94 -26.63 -14.63
C LYS A 297 -9.20 -28.08 -14.21
N LEU A 298 -8.17 -28.91 -14.24
CA LEU A 298 -8.23 -30.33 -13.82
C LEU A 298 -8.74 -30.47 -12.38
N PHE A 299 -8.39 -29.54 -11.47
CA PHE A 299 -8.91 -29.55 -10.10
C PHE A 299 -10.44 -29.42 -10.09
N TYR A 300 -10.98 -28.45 -10.84
CA TYR A 300 -12.44 -28.26 -10.91
C TYR A 300 -13.15 -29.44 -11.53
N GLU A 301 -12.60 -30.04 -12.59
CA GLU A 301 -13.16 -31.26 -13.23
C GLU A 301 -13.21 -32.42 -12.24
N ARG A 302 -12.10 -32.69 -11.53
CA ARG A 302 -12.04 -33.74 -10.51
C ARG A 302 -12.96 -33.45 -9.33
N PHE A 303 -13.08 -32.19 -8.92
CA PHE A 303 -13.97 -31.79 -7.85
C PHE A 303 -15.44 -32.03 -8.20
N ILE A 304 -15.87 -31.66 -9.40
CA ILE A 304 -17.24 -31.88 -9.87
C ILE A 304 -17.55 -33.37 -9.96
N GLU A 305 -16.58 -34.18 -10.41
CA GLU A 305 -16.70 -35.62 -10.53
C GLU A 305 -16.45 -36.39 -9.23
N ASN A 306 -16.21 -35.68 -8.11
CA ASN A 306 -15.87 -36.24 -6.80
C ASN A 306 -14.66 -37.20 -6.86
N LYS A 307 -13.66 -36.86 -7.65
CA LYS A 307 -12.39 -37.59 -7.80
C LYS A 307 -11.34 -37.06 -6.83
N GLU A 308 -10.35 -37.92 -6.56
CA GLU A 308 -9.22 -37.58 -5.68
C GLU A 308 -8.20 -36.65 -6.36
N ILE A 309 -7.51 -35.86 -5.55
CA ILE A 309 -6.36 -35.05 -5.92
C ILE A 309 -5.11 -35.64 -5.28
N THR A 310 -4.11 -35.95 -6.11
CA THR A 310 -2.78 -36.39 -5.65
C THR A 310 -1.95 -35.17 -5.23
N LEU A 311 -1.27 -35.28 -4.10
CA LEU A 311 -0.40 -34.23 -3.58
C LEU A 311 1.07 -34.63 -3.81
N PHE A 312 1.83 -33.68 -4.37
CA PHE A 312 3.25 -33.86 -4.69
C PHE A 312 4.14 -32.89 -3.95
N SER A 313 5.37 -33.30 -3.63
CA SER A 313 6.43 -32.36 -3.37
C SER A 313 6.90 -31.79 -4.73
N PRO A 314 6.97 -30.47 -4.93
CA PRO A 314 7.40 -29.89 -6.21
C PRO A 314 8.78 -30.37 -6.67
N HIS A 315 9.66 -30.69 -5.75
CA HIS A 315 10.98 -31.26 -6.03
C HIS A 315 10.91 -32.61 -6.77
N ASP A 316 9.89 -33.43 -6.50
CA ASP A 316 9.73 -34.76 -7.09
C ASP A 316 9.05 -34.70 -8.47
N VAL A 317 8.42 -33.57 -8.80
CA VAL A 317 7.68 -33.31 -10.05
C VAL A 317 8.04 -31.95 -10.64
N PRO A 318 9.30 -31.69 -11.01
CA PRO A 318 9.81 -30.34 -11.33
C PRO A 318 9.09 -29.66 -12.49
N ASP A 319 8.74 -30.39 -13.54
CA ASP A 319 8.07 -29.85 -14.74
C ASP A 319 6.60 -29.49 -14.49
N LEU A 320 5.99 -30.04 -13.45
CA LEU A 320 4.57 -29.83 -13.16
C LEU A 320 4.28 -28.37 -12.79
N TYR A 321 5.14 -27.77 -11.99
CA TYR A 321 4.98 -26.37 -11.60
C TYR A 321 5.08 -25.42 -12.81
N GLU A 322 6.06 -25.64 -13.68
CA GLU A 322 6.29 -24.79 -14.87
C GLU A 322 5.19 -24.93 -15.93
N SER A 323 4.50 -26.08 -15.95
CA SER A 323 3.41 -26.33 -16.89
C SER A 323 2.05 -25.80 -16.43
N PHE A 324 1.95 -25.25 -15.21
CA PHE A 324 0.69 -24.76 -14.63
C PHE A 324 -0.02 -23.76 -15.56
N GLY A 325 -1.31 -23.99 -15.79
CA GLY A 325 -2.13 -23.15 -16.68
C GLY A 325 -2.00 -23.49 -18.18
N THR A 326 -1.27 -24.54 -18.54
CA THR A 326 -1.17 -25.07 -19.92
C THR A 326 -1.82 -26.45 -20.05
N ASP A 327 -2.14 -26.88 -21.29
CA ASP A 327 -2.69 -28.21 -21.53
C ASP A 327 -1.72 -29.33 -21.10
N ARG A 328 -0.41 -29.06 -21.16
CA ARG A 328 0.63 -29.98 -20.70
C ARG A 328 0.54 -30.29 -19.21
N PHE A 329 0.00 -29.39 -18.39
CA PHE A 329 -0.15 -29.60 -16.94
C PHE A 329 -1.00 -30.86 -16.65
N ASP A 330 -2.12 -31.01 -17.32
CA ASP A 330 -3.06 -32.11 -17.09
C ASP A 330 -2.42 -33.45 -17.46
N GLU A 331 -1.69 -33.51 -18.59
CA GLU A 331 -0.93 -34.69 -19.01
C GLU A 331 0.15 -35.08 -17.99
N LEU A 332 0.97 -34.14 -17.58
CA LEU A 332 2.03 -34.37 -16.59
C LEU A 332 1.48 -34.77 -15.22
N TYR A 333 0.44 -34.08 -14.76
CA TYR A 333 -0.19 -34.39 -13.47
C TYR A 333 -0.74 -35.84 -13.42
N CYS A 334 -1.30 -36.34 -14.53
CA CYS A 334 -1.80 -37.70 -14.61
C CYS A 334 -0.68 -38.75 -14.82
N SER A 335 0.50 -38.33 -15.32
CA SER A 335 1.63 -39.23 -15.52
C SER A 335 2.47 -39.48 -14.27
N TYR A 336 2.53 -38.50 -13.37
CA TYR A 336 3.19 -38.60 -12.06
C TYR A 336 2.34 -39.37 -11.05
#